data_7a426b9dc56ca896185af645fbf66939
#
_entry.id   7a426b9dc56ca896185af645fbf66939
#
_cell.length_a   1.000
_cell.length_b   1.000
_cell.length_c   1.000
_cell.angle_alpha   90.00
_cell.angle_beta   90.00
_cell.angle_gamma   90.00
#
_symmetry.space_group_name_H-M   'P 1'
#
loop_
_entity.id
_entity.type
_entity.pdbx_description
1 polymer ?
#
loop_
_entity_poly.entity_id
_entity_poly.type
_entity_poly.pdbx_seq_one_letter_code
_entity_poly.pdbx_strand_id
1 'polypeptide(L)'
;MPKPVRSQSYRLRKSRRGLRAEAATAALERVRPESHVSPRPAPRTSLPPEVARQAQRDMDRLRRLPPGSAEAGQVRSYLQWLWSLPWDLGAPEDADLRQVELELERHHLGLAKAKERMIEYLAVRRLKPDLPGPAVCLVGPPGTGKSSLGAAVARALRRPFVRTTVSGTSDASELRGISRTQAGAGPGKIVRALNEAGVNNPVLMIDGVDRLVGEGGLGVVEVLLELLDPESSVHFMDHYLELSVDLSHAVMLFCANSLDMVPDSLQERLEVIEVPGYAEDEKLDIARRFLLPRQLHDHGLTPRDLRISHAALRTIVRHYTLEAGVRGLSRQLAMICRKVARARATGDMRSHHVVPGVLEEYIGHRQYTPETVGKSDEVGVAAGLAWTSTGGEILVVEALKMPGSGRVVTTGQLGEVMRESVQAAHSYVRSRADLLEIDAEAFSNFDIHIHFPAAGVPKDGPSAGITVGLVIASVLSDRPIRRDVAMSGEVSLRGKVLQVGGLREKALAAYRAGFRTMVFPASNVKNLDEIPKDVRERMEMVPVETMDDVFAVALHRIIVPQRVAGNYVLEFEDDDDEDTEVEETQEEPRAARGVDE
;
A
#
# COMPACT_ATOMS: atom_id res chain seq x y z
N MET A 1 -79.20 21.14 -10.57
CA MET A 1 -77.99 21.95 -10.49
C MET A 1 -77.24 21.65 -9.18
N PRO A 2 -76.20 20.91 -9.14
CA PRO A 2 -75.34 20.74 -7.96
C PRO A 2 -74.07 21.65 -8.06
N LYS A 3 -73.68 22.18 -6.90
CA LYS A 3 -72.58 23.12 -6.68
C LYS A 3 -71.24 22.40 -6.80
N PRO A 4 -70.10 23.08 -7.16
CA PRO A 4 -68.81 22.49 -7.33
C PRO A 4 -68.07 22.26 -6.01
N VAL A 5 -67.41 21.08 -5.91
CA VAL A 5 -66.55 20.66 -4.80
C VAL A 5 -65.17 21.34 -4.92
N ARG A 6 -64.72 21.99 -3.84
CA ARG A 6 -63.39 22.59 -3.71
C ARG A 6 -62.35 21.49 -3.62
N SER A 7 -61.33 21.53 -4.51
CA SER A 7 -60.12 20.70 -4.43
C SER A 7 -59.18 21.25 -3.33
N GLN A 8 -58.93 20.45 -2.31
CA GLN A 8 -57.88 20.70 -1.33
C GLN A 8 -56.54 20.21 -1.90
N SER A 9 -55.62 21.17 -2.11
CA SER A 9 -54.24 20.88 -2.48
C SER A 9 -53.48 20.34 -1.27
N TYR A 10 -53.13 19.06 -1.28
CA TYR A 10 -52.20 18.45 -0.35
C TYR A 10 -50.76 18.90 -0.69
N ARG A 11 -50.17 19.78 0.11
CA ARG A 11 -48.72 20.06 0.11
C ARG A 11 -48.03 18.90 0.82
N LEU A 12 -47.39 18.00 0.04
CA LEU A 12 -46.50 16.99 0.55
C LEU A 12 -45.23 17.67 1.12
N ARG A 13 -45.04 17.61 2.43
CA ARG A 13 -43.78 17.92 3.10
C ARG A 13 -42.76 16.86 2.70
N LYS A 14 -41.83 17.19 1.78
CA LYS A 14 -40.65 16.36 1.53
C LYS A 14 -39.83 16.20 2.83
N SER A 15 -39.69 14.99 3.32
CA SER A 15 -38.95 14.70 4.53
C SER A 15 -37.42 14.93 4.29
N ARG A 16 -36.70 15.38 5.31
CA ARG A 16 -35.23 15.57 5.27
C ARG A 16 -34.47 14.29 4.86
N ARG A 17 -35.09 13.12 4.93
CA ARG A 17 -34.52 11.85 4.42
C ARG A 17 -34.53 11.75 2.90
N GLY A 18 -35.52 12.31 2.20
CA GLY A 18 -35.56 12.34 0.73
C GLY A 18 -34.46 13.22 0.12
N LEU A 19 -34.19 14.37 0.73
CA LEU A 19 -33.15 15.29 0.27
C LEU A 19 -31.73 14.72 0.43
N ARG A 20 -31.48 13.89 1.45
CA ARG A 20 -30.19 13.19 1.59
C ARG A 20 -30.02 12.04 0.59
N ALA A 21 -31.08 11.37 0.21
CA ALA A 21 -31.04 10.31 -0.80
C ALA A 21 -30.82 10.90 -2.21
N GLU A 22 -31.49 12.02 -2.54
CA GLU A 22 -31.30 12.72 -3.82
C GLU A 22 -29.89 13.33 -3.94
N ALA A 23 -29.32 13.86 -2.84
CA ALA A 23 -27.94 14.36 -2.82
C ALA A 23 -26.90 13.23 -2.98
N ALA A 24 -27.13 12.05 -2.41
CA ALA A 24 -26.28 10.87 -2.58
C ALA A 24 -26.35 10.32 -4.01
N THR A 25 -27.53 10.32 -4.63
CA THR A 25 -27.71 9.89 -6.02
C THR A 25 -27.06 10.89 -7.00
N ALA A 26 -27.18 12.19 -6.75
CA ALA A 26 -26.53 13.22 -7.56
C ALA A 26 -24.99 13.23 -7.43
N ALA A 27 -24.45 12.78 -6.28
CA ALA A 27 -23.00 12.58 -6.11
C ALA A 27 -22.51 11.32 -6.86
N LEU A 28 -23.34 10.28 -6.97
CA LEU A 28 -23.03 9.05 -7.69
C LEU A 28 -23.12 9.21 -9.22
N GLU A 29 -23.99 10.07 -9.73
CA GLU A 29 -24.08 10.36 -11.17
C GLU A 29 -22.86 11.08 -11.75
N ARG A 30 -21.99 11.66 -10.91
CA ARG A 30 -20.74 12.33 -11.32
C ARG A 30 -19.53 11.40 -11.41
N VAL A 31 -19.62 10.15 -10.95
CA VAL A 31 -18.57 9.13 -11.12
C VAL A 31 -18.95 8.25 -12.32
N ARG A 32 -18.82 8.80 -13.52
CA ARG A 32 -18.80 7.96 -14.72
C ARG A 32 -17.51 7.16 -14.73
N PRO A 33 -17.54 5.82 -14.93
CA PRO A 33 -16.34 5.08 -15.26
C PRO A 33 -15.80 5.62 -16.59
N GLU A 34 -14.46 5.60 -16.73
CA GLU A 34 -13.77 5.93 -17.98
C GLU A 34 -14.32 5.04 -19.10
N SER A 35 -15.38 5.48 -19.75
CA SER A 35 -15.80 4.91 -21.02
C SER A 35 -14.79 5.35 -22.05
N HIS A 36 -14.26 4.41 -22.84
CA HIS A 36 -13.54 4.69 -24.08
C HIS A 36 -14.29 5.75 -24.87
N VAL A 37 -13.89 6.97 -24.72
CA VAL A 37 -14.42 8.09 -25.50
C VAL A 37 -13.79 7.93 -26.87
N SER A 38 -14.59 7.56 -27.87
CA SER A 38 -14.22 7.73 -29.27
C SER A 38 -13.69 9.14 -29.45
N PRO A 39 -12.56 9.35 -30.15
CA PRO A 39 -11.94 10.66 -30.26
C PRO A 39 -12.98 11.64 -30.85
N ARG A 40 -13.43 12.60 -30.04
CA ARG A 40 -14.16 13.75 -30.57
C ARG A 40 -13.22 14.47 -31.51
N PRO A 41 -13.66 14.88 -32.70
CA PRO A 41 -12.87 15.77 -33.54
C PRO A 41 -12.57 17.01 -32.69
N ALA A 42 -11.28 17.21 -32.38
CA ALA A 42 -10.82 18.38 -31.64
C ALA A 42 -11.26 19.65 -32.38
N PRO A 43 -11.65 20.72 -31.67
CA PRO A 43 -11.83 22.00 -32.30
C PRO A 43 -10.52 22.36 -33.02
N ARG A 44 -10.61 22.85 -34.25
CA ARG A 44 -9.46 23.23 -35.07
C ARG A 44 -8.68 24.32 -34.34
N THR A 45 -7.70 23.94 -33.52
CA THR A 45 -6.73 24.83 -32.90
C THR A 45 -5.79 25.35 -33.99
N SER A 46 -5.34 26.58 -33.86
CA SER A 46 -4.29 27.12 -34.72
C SER A 46 -3.03 26.26 -34.53
N LEU A 47 -2.56 25.63 -35.59
CA LEU A 47 -1.32 24.88 -35.55
C LEU A 47 -0.14 25.82 -35.34
N PRO A 48 0.84 25.53 -34.52
CA PRO A 48 2.10 26.27 -34.44
C PRO A 48 2.74 26.42 -35.83
N PRO A 49 3.46 27.51 -36.11
CA PRO A 49 3.99 27.78 -37.46
C PRO A 49 4.83 26.62 -38.05
N GLU A 50 5.58 25.92 -37.22
CA GLU A 50 6.39 24.78 -37.64
C GLU A 50 5.53 23.57 -38.02
N VAL A 51 4.55 23.24 -37.16
CA VAL A 51 3.59 22.16 -37.40
C VAL A 51 2.76 22.45 -38.65
N ALA A 52 2.31 23.66 -38.82
CA ALA A 52 1.56 24.09 -40.03
C ALA A 52 2.39 23.94 -41.32
N ARG A 53 3.66 24.35 -41.27
CA ARG A 53 4.59 24.17 -42.42
C ARG A 53 4.80 22.69 -42.74
N GLN A 54 4.97 21.84 -41.72
CA GLN A 54 5.14 20.40 -41.92
C GLN A 54 3.86 19.75 -42.47
N ALA A 55 2.71 20.06 -41.88
CA ALA A 55 1.41 19.60 -42.37
C ALA A 55 1.17 19.99 -43.85
N GLN A 56 1.51 21.23 -44.24
CA GLN A 56 1.38 21.66 -45.63
C GLN A 56 2.28 20.88 -46.57
N ARG A 57 3.54 20.60 -46.21
CA ARG A 57 4.46 19.79 -47.02
C ARG A 57 3.91 18.37 -47.22
N ASP A 58 3.43 17.74 -46.14
CA ASP A 58 2.89 16.40 -46.22
C ASP A 58 1.53 16.36 -46.96
N MET A 59 0.71 17.38 -46.89
CA MET A 59 -0.49 17.50 -47.73
C MET A 59 -0.14 17.65 -49.21
N ASP A 60 0.86 18.41 -49.57
CA ASP A 60 1.31 18.56 -50.95
C ASP A 60 1.94 17.26 -51.46
N ARG A 61 2.65 16.50 -50.62
CA ARG A 61 3.12 15.15 -50.92
C ARG A 61 1.95 14.18 -51.15
N LEU A 62 0.94 14.18 -50.27
CA LEU A 62 -0.25 13.32 -50.35
C LEU A 62 -1.01 13.54 -51.70
N ARG A 63 -1.11 14.80 -52.18
CA ARG A 63 -1.76 15.11 -53.44
C ARG A 63 -1.06 14.50 -54.69
N ARG A 64 0.25 14.20 -54.57
CA ARG A 64 1.07 13.60 -55.64
C ARG A 64 1.10 12.08 -55.58
N LEU A 65 0.70 11.49 -54.50
CA LEU A 65 0.72 10.03 -54.30
C LEU A 65 -0.55 9.35 -54.86
N PRO A 66 -0.43 8.11 -55.38
CA PRO A 66 -1.61 7.34 -55.78
C PRO A 66 -2.53 7.10 -54.57
N PRO A 67 -3.86 7.34 -54.69
CA PRO A 67 -4.78 7.31 -53.55
C PRO A 67 -4.82 5.99 -52.75
N GLY A 68 -4.43 4.85 -53.30
CA GLY A 68 -4.43 3.54 -52.65
C GLY A 68 -3.05 3.07 -52.20
N SER A 69 -1.99 3.86 -52.36
CA SER A 69 -0.64 3.44 -51.97
C SER A 69 -0.44 3.37 -50.45
N ALA A 70 0.40 2.44 -50.01
CA ALA A 70 0.77 2.31 -48.58
C ALA A 70 1.36 3.63 -48.05
N GLU A 71 2.16 4.31 -48.88
CA GLU A 71 2.75 5.60 -48.54
C GLU A 71 1.67 6.70 -48.31
N ALA A 72 0.63 6.75 -49.15
CA ALA A 72 -0.48 7.67 -48.94
C ALA A 72 -1.24 7.36 -47.63
N GLY A 73 -1.33 6.08 -47.23
CA GLY A 73 -1.87 5.67 -45.96
C GLY A 73 -1.04 6.21 -44.77
N GLN A 74 0.28 6.06 -44.84
CA GLN A 74 1.21 6.55 -43.82
C GLN A 74 1.14 8.08 -43.66
N VAL A 75 1.16 8.82 -44.77
CA VAL A 75 1.06 10.28 -44.75
C VAL A 75 -0.27 10.74 -44.17
N ARG A 76 -1.40 10.07 -44.49
CA ARG A 76 -2.70 10.40 -43.88
C ARG A 76 -2.70 10.17 -42.38
N SER A 77 -2.16 9.04 -41.92
CA SER A 77 -2.07 8.74 -40.48
C SER A 77 -1.21 9.78 -39.75
N TYR A 78 -0.09 10.20 -40.33
CA TYR A 78 0.75 11.24 -39.79
C TYR A 78 0.03 12.60 -39.71
N LEU A 79 -0.63 13.02 -40.77
CA LEU A 79 -1.43 14.26 -40.78
C LEU A 79 -2.55 14.21 -39.75
N GLN A 80 -3.17 13.05 -39.55
CA GLN A 80 -4.20 12.87 -38.53
C GLN A 80 -3.64 13.11 -37.13
N TRP A 81 -2.43 12.61 -36.84
CA TRP A 81 -1.75 12.90 -35.58
C TRP A 81 -1.46 14.38 -35.40
N LEU A 82 -0.91 15.07 -36.40
CA LEU A 82 -0.63 16.50 -36.33
C LEU A 82 -1.89 17.33 -36.00
N TRP A 83 -3.04 16.97 -36.56
CA TRP A 83 -4.30 17.69 -36.33
C TRP A 83 -5.02 17.30 -35.04
N SER A 84 -4.75 16.12 -34.49
CA SER A 84 -5.41 15.66 -33.26
C SER A 84 -4.70 16.12 -31.98
N LEU A 85 -3.43 16.48 -32.08
CA LEU A 85 -2.66 16.93 -30.92
C LEU A 85 -3.09 18.34 -30.46
N PRO A 86 -3.18 18.55 -29.13
CA PRO A 86 -3.58 19.81 -28.53
C PRO A 86 -2.39 20.77 -28.38
N TRP A 87 -1.84 21.31 -29.50
CA TRP A 87 -0.63 22.11 -29.48
C TRP A 87 -0.70 23.32 -28.54
N ASP A 88 -1.77 24.12 -28.62
CA ASP A 88 -1.94 25.35 -27.85
C ASP A 88 -3.24 25.33 -27.00
N LEU A 89 -3.86 24.18 -26.84
CA LEU A 89 -5.13 24.06 -26.13
C LEU A 89 -4.89 23.65 -24.67
N GLY A 90 -4.90 24.63 -23.76
CA GLY A 90 -4.83 24.41 -22.32
C GLY A 90 -6.20 24.29 -21.66
N ALA A 91 -6.30 23.44 -20.62
CA ALA A 91 -7.42 23.51 -19.69
C ALA A 91 -7.30 24.79 -18.83
N PRO A 92 -8.43 25.38 -18.37
CA PRO A 92 -8.39 26.58 -17.52
C PRO A 92 -7.55 26.36 -16.26
N GLU A 93 -6.70 27.32 -15.91
CA GLU A 93 -5.84 27.30 -14.72
C GLU A 93 -6.52 27.98 -13.52
N ASP A 94 -7.68 27.54 -13.11
CA ASP A 94 -8.39 28.10 -11.97
C ASP A 94 -8.46 27.08 -10.83
N ALA A 95 -7.30 26.77 -10.24
CA ALA A 95 -7.18 25.84 -9.12
C ALA A 95 -7.30 26.60 -7.79
N ASP A 96 -8.43 26.47 -7.12
CA ASP A 96 -8.55 26.83 -5.71
C ASP A 96 -7.96 25.72 -4.85
N LEU A 97 -6.88 25.98 -4.10
CA LEU A 97 -6.23 25.01 -3.21
C LEU A 97 -7.20 24.43 -2.16
N ARG A 98 -8.20 25.21 -1.73
CA ARG A 98 -9.26 24.70 -0.85
C ARG A 98 -10.11 23.63 -1.54
N GLN A 99 -10.35 23.76 -2.84
CA GLN A 99 -11.05 22.72 -3.61
C GLN A 99 -10.18 21.46 -3.74
N VAL A 100 -8.86 21.63 -3.89
CA VAL A 100 -7.92 20.50 -3.89
C VAL A 100 -8.01 19.74 -2.58
N GLU A 101 -7.92 20.42 -1.45
CA GLU A 101 -8.02 19.83 -0.11
C GLU A 101 -9.34 19.07 0.07
N LEU A 102 -10.45 19.70 -0.29
CA LEU A 102 -11.79 19.08 -0.21
C LEU A 102 -11.92 17.83 -1.09
N GLU A 103 -11.37 17.84 -2.31
CA GLU A 103 -11.40 16.68 -3.21
C GLU A 103 -10.51 15.55 -2.71
N LEU A 104 -9.35 15.85 -2.15
CA LEU A 104 -8.47 14.87 -1.52
C LEU A 104 -9.14 14.23 -0.30
N GLU A 105 -9.78 15.03 0.57
CA GLU A 105 -10.53 14.52 1.73
C GLU A 105 -11.76 13.70 1.36
N ARG A 106 -12.46 14.06 0.29
CA ARG A 106 -13.65 13.32 -0.18
C ARG A 106 -13.33 11.93 -0.70
N HIS A 107 -12.15 11.74 -1.29
CA HIS A 107 -11.81 10.52 -2.02
C HIS A 107 -10.79 9.63 -1.32
N HIS A 108 -10.10 10.15 -0.29
CA HIS A 108 -9.06 9.42 0.43
C HIS A 108 -9.22 9.61 1.93
N LEU A 109 -9.23 8.47 2.66
CA LEU A 109 -9.17 8.46 4.11
C LEU A 109 -7.71 8.46 4.56
N GLY A 110 -7.39 9.20 5.63
CA GLY A 110 -6.03 9.28 6.14
C GLY A 110 -5.06 9.95 5.16
N LEU A 111 -3.83 9.46 5.08
CA LEU A 111 -2.76 9.97 4.21
C LEU A 111 -2.45 11.47 4.43
N ALA A 112 -2.56 11.95 5.67
CA ALA A 112 -2.46 13.39 5.99
C ALA A 112 -1.17 14.01 5.46
N LYS A 113 -0.01 13.41 5.75
CA LYS A 113 1.30 13.89 5.27
C LYS A 113 1.38 13.92 3.73
N ALA A 114 0.87 12.89 3.04
CA ALA A 114 0.90 12.84 1.58
C ALA A 114 -0.01 13.90 0.95
N LYS A 115 -1.19 14.15 1.53
CA LYS A 115 -2.10 15.20 1.09
C LYS A 115 -1.50 16.59 1.30
N GLU A 116 -0.92 16.86 2.48
CA GLU A 116 -0.28 18.11 2.82
C GLU A 116 0.86 18.44 1.83
N ARG A 117 1.79 17.50 1.62
CA ARG A 117 2.87 17.65 0.64
C ARG A 117 2.36 17.91 -0.77
N MET A 118 1.29 17.22 -1.18
CA MET A 118 0.67 17.45 -2.49
C MET A 118 0.08 18.88 -2.60
N ILE A 119 -0.55 19.38 -1.54
CA ILE A 119 -1.10 20.75 -1.51
C ILE A 119 0.02 21.77 -1.54
N GLU A 120 1.12 21.57 -0.78
CA GLU A 120 2.31 22.42 -0.81
C GLU A 120 2.91 22.51 -2.22
N TYR A 121 3.10 21.36 -2.87
CA TYR A 121 3.57 21.30 -4.26
C TYR A 121 2.68 22.11 -5.22
N LEU A 122 1.37 21.95 -5.14
CA LEU A 122 0.43 22.67 -5.97
C LEU A 122 0.37 24.18 -5.64
N ALA A 123 0.61 24.54 -4.38
CA ALA A 123 0.70 25.95 -3.96
C ALA A 123 1.90 26.66 -4.59
N VAL A 124 3.07 26.03 -4.59
CA VAL A 124 4.29 26.56 -5.24
C VAL A 124 4.04 26.74 -6.75
N ARG A 125 3.48 25.74 -7.40
CA ARG A 125 3.16 25.79 -8.83
C ARG A 125 2.15 26.90 -9.18
N ARG A 126 1.20 27.17 -8.30
CA ARG A 126 0.25 28.29 -8.47
C ARG A 126 0.91 29.65 -8.33
N LEU A 127 1.86 29.80 -7.41
CA LEU A 127 2.56 31.07 -7.18
C LEU A 127 3.59 31.37 -8.27
N LYS A 128 4.14 30.36 -8.89
CA LYS A 128 5.12 30.45 -9.97
C LYS A 128 4.80 29.44 -11.09
N PRO A 129 3.83 29.74 -11.96
CA PRO A 129 3.42 28.83 -13.04
C PRO A 129 4.55 28.54 -14.04
N ASP A 130 5.42 29.53 -14.26
CA ASP A 130 6.54 29.45 -15.21
C ASP A 130 7.76 28.69 -14.65
N LEU A 131 7.76 28.36 -13.36
CA LEU A 131 8.82 27.55 -12.78
C LEU A 131 8.39 26.08 -12.86
N PRO A 132 9.05 25.25 -13.66
CA PRO A 132 8.83 23.82 -13.58
C PRO A 132 9.31 23.36 -12.20
N GLY A 133 8.35 23.09 -11.32
CA GLY A 133 8.65 22.54 -10.00
C GLY A 133 9.22 21.12 -10.12
N PRO A 134 9.87 20.60 -9.08
CA PRO A 134 10.29 19.20 -9.07
C PRO A 134 9.07 18.33 -9.34
N ALA A 135 9.21 17.30 -10.15
CA ALA A 135 8.12 16.36 -10.34
C ALA A 135 7.92 15.50 -9.10
N VAL A 136 6.67 15.21 -8.77
CA VAL A 136 6.33 14.43 -7.57
C VAL A 136 6.34 12.95 -7.88
N CYS A 137 6.99 12.16 -7.01
CA CYS A 137 6.95 10.70 -7.03
C CYS A 137 6.16 10.16 -5.82
N LEU A 138 5.03 9.52 -6.08
CA LEU A 138 4.24 8.82 -5.07
C LEU A 138 4.80 7.42 -4.85
N VAL A 139 5.41 7.18 -3.69
CA VAL A 139 6.05 5.91 -3.35
C VAL A 139 5.25 5.17 -2.28
N GLY A 140 5.05 3.88 -2.44
CA GLY A 140 4.39 3.05 -1.42
C GLY A 140 3.78 1.77 -1.98
N PRO A 141 3.29 0.88 -1.12
CA PRO A 141 2.77 -0.43 -1.51
C PRO A 141 1.64 -0.36 -2.54
N PRO A 142 1.42 -1.43 -3.32
CA PRO A 142 0.33 -1.48 -4.29
C PRO A 142 -1.04 -1.40 -3.59
N GLY A 143 -1.96 -0.64 -4.18
CA GLY A 143 -3.32 -0.52 -3.66
C GLY A 143 -3.51 0.51 -2.53
N THR A 144 -2.51 1.33 -2.23
CA THR A 144 -2.60 2.41 -1.22
C THR A 144 -3.23 3.71 -1.74
N GLY A 145 -3.61 3.74 -3.03
CA GLY A 145 -4.33 4.88 -3.57
C GLY A 145 -3.49 5.89 -4.36
N LYS A 146 -2.24 5.58 -4.70
CA LYS A 146 -1.36 6.48 -5.48
C LYS A 146 -2.03 7.03 -6.75
N SER A 147 -2.56 6.16 -7.59
CA SER A 147 -3.22 6.58 -8.84
C SER A 147 -4.55 7.30 -8.59
N SER A 148 -5.29 6.95 -7.55
CA SER A 148 -6.53 7.66 -7.21
C SER A 148 -6.23 9.04 -6.62
N LEU A 149 -5.09 9.22 -5.93
CA LEU A 149 -4.62 10.51 -5.44
C LEU A 149 -4.31 11.45 -6.61
N GLY A 150 -3.57 10.97 -7.62
CA GLY A 150 -3.32 11.73 -8.85
C GLY A 150 -4.59 12.11 -9.61
N ALA A 151 -5.55 11.16 -9.70
CA ALA A 151 -6.85 11.45 -10.30
C ALA A 151 -7.68 12.46 -9.49
N ALA A 152 -7.57 12.48 -8.15
CA ALA A 152 -8.23 13.48 -7.32
C ALA A 152 -7.61 14.87 -7.52
N VAL A 153 -6.28 14.95 -7.61
CA VAL A 153 -5.56 16.19 -7.98
C VAL A 153 -6.05 16.71 -9.33
N ALA A 154 -6.13 15.86 -10.34
CA ALA A 154 -6.57 16.25 -11.67
C ALA A 154 -8.01 16.80 -11.66
N ARG A 155 -8.93 16.17 -10.94
CA ARG A 155 -10.31 16.66 -10.77
C ARG A 155 -10.33 18.03 -10.09
N ALA A 156 -9.55 18.19 -9.02
CA ALA A 156 -9.45 19.44 -8.29
C ALA A 156 -8.88 20.58 -9.15
N LEU A 157 -7.90 20.27 -9.98
CA LEU A 157 -7.33 21.20 -10.97
C LEU A 157 -8.23 21.40 -12.20
N ARG A 158 -9.32 20.64 -12.33
CA ARG A 158 -10.20 20.61 -13.53
C ARG A 158 -9.44 20.28 -14.82
N ARG A 159 -8.34 19.50 -14.69
CA ARG A 159 -7.51 19.04 -15.81
C ARG A 159 -7.78 17.56 -16.11
N PRO A 160 -7.70 17.12 -17.35
CA PRO A 160 -7.74 15.70 -17.69
C PRO A 160 -6.63 14.92 -16.98
N PHE A 161 -6.96 13.70 -16.55
CA PHE A 161 -6.01 12.76 -15.95
C PHE A 161 -5.70 11.65 -16.95
N VAL A 162 -4.43 11.49 -17.28
CA VAL A 162 -3.95 10.39 -18.13
C VAL A 162 -2.85 9.63 -17.41
N ARG A 163 -2.92 8.31 -17.46
CA ARG A 163 -1.93 7.42 -16.87
C ARG A 163 -1.22 6.63 -17.97
N THR A 164 0.10 6.70 -17.99
CA THR A 164 0.96 5.85 -18.81
C THR A 164 1.82 4.95 -17.92
N THR A 165 2.18 3.77 -18.39
CA THR A 165 3.06 2.86 -17.64
C THR A 165 4.38 2.67 -18.35
N VAL A 166 5.45 2.68 -17.55
CA VAL A 166 6.80 2.37 -17.98
C VAL A 166 7.29 1.01 -17.45
N SER A 167 6.45 0.32 -16.65
CA SER A 167 6.76 -1.03 -16.19
C SER A 167 6.98 -1.99 -17.34
N GLY A 168 8.16 -2.65 -17.38
CA GLY A 168 8.52 -3.61 -18.42
C GLY A 168 8.87 -2.99 -19.78
N THR A 169 8.98 -1.65 -19.84
CA THR A 169 9.50 -0.94 -21.03
C THR A 169 11.02 -1.06 -21.00
N SER A 170 11.58 -1.65 -22.05
CA SER A 170 13.03 -1.83 -22.22
C SER A 170 13.62 -0.97 -23.35
N ASP A 171 12.78 -0.29 -24.12
CA ASP A 171 13.21 0.50 -25.27
C ASP A 171 12.67 1.93 -25.17
N ALA A 172 13.57 2.91 -25.24
CA ALA A 172 13.26 4.33 -25.25
C ALA A 172 12.27 4.71 -26.39
N SER A 173 12.27 3.99 -27.49
CA SER A 173 11.36 4.20 -28.62
C SER A 173 9.88 4.03 -28.25
N GLU A 174 9.55 3.27 -27.20
CA GLU A 174 8.18 3.19 -26.72
C GLU A 174 7.69 4.52 -26.15
N LEU A 175 8.57 5.33 -25.53
CA LEU A 175 8.26 6.64 -25.00
C LEU A 175 8.38 7.74 -26.06
N ARG A 176 9.43 7.69 -26.89
CA ARG A 176 9.75 8.71 -27.91
C ARG A 176 9.11 8.47 -29.26
N GLY A 177 8.52 7.29 -29.48
CA GLY A 177 7.97 6.91 -30.79
C GLY A 177 9.01 6.29 -31.73
N ILE A 178 8.49 5.69 -32.80
CA ILE A 178 9.26 5.03 -33.86
C ILE A 178 9.14 5.83 -35.14
N SER A 179 10.29 6.18 -35.74
CA SER A 179 10.36 6.98 -36.96
C SER A 179 9.48 6.43 -38.10
N ARG A 180 8.94 7.32 -38.91
CA ARG A 180 8.06 7.02 -40.04
C ARG A 180 8.66 6.08 -41.09
N THR A 181 9.99 5.96 -41.11
CA THR A 181 10.73 5.11 -42.03
C THR A 181 10.88 3.67 -41.56
N GLN A 182 10.53 3.38 -40.32
CA GLN A 182 10.70 2.06 -39.71
C GLN A 182 9.39 1.28 -39.64
N ALA A 183 9.52 -0.04 -39.55
CA ALA A 183 8.38 -0.92 -39.30
C ALA A 183 7.82 -0.66 -37.88
N GLY A 184 6.50 -0.59 -37.76
CA GLY A 184 5.85 -0.26 -36.50
C GLY A 184 5.81 1.23 -36.18
N ALA A 185 6.09 2.12 -37.15
CA ALA A 185 6.06 3.56 -37.00
C ALA A 185 4.81 4.07 -36.27
N GLY A 186 5.03 4.94 -35.29
CA GLY A 186 3.96 5.57 -34.52
C GLY A 186 4.52 6.45 -33.40
N PRO A 187 3.71 7.39 -32.87
CA PRO A 187 4.14 8.26 -31.79
C PRO A 187 4.35 7.50 -30.50
N GLY A 188 5.19 8.03 -29.62
CA GLY A 188 5.50 7.47 -28.33
C GLY A 188 4.35 7.55 -27.33
N LYS A 189 4.48 6.81 -26.22
CA LYS A 189 3.48 6.77 -25.13
C LYS A 189 3.17 8.16 -24.59
N ILE A 190 4.16 9.05 -24.51
CA ILE A 190 4.00 10.42 -23.98
C ILE A 190 3.07 11.24 -24.89
N VAL A 191 3.35 11.25 -26.21
CA VAL A 191 2.53 11.97 -27.19
C VAL A 191 1.13 11.37 -27.30
N ARG A 192 1.00 10.05 -27.22
CA ARG A 192 -0.32 9.39 -27.18
C ARG A 192 -1.12 9.80 -25.95
N ALA A 193 -0.48 9.89 -24.78
CA ALA A 193 -1.13 10.34 -23.55
C ALA A 193 -1.61 11.79 -23.67
N LEU A 194 -0.83 12.68 -24.29
CA LEU A 194 -1.23 14.06 -24.54
C LEU A 194 -2.43 14.14 -25.50
N ASN A 195 -2.42 13.34 -26.56
CA ASN A 195 -3.55 13.25 -27.49
C ASN A 195 -4.83 12.73 -26.81
N GLU A 196 -4.71 11.74 -25.95
CA GLU A 196 -5.82 11.21 -25.13
C GLU A 196 -6.40 12.27 -24.20
N ALA A 197 -5.52 13.07 -23.59
CA ALA A 197 -5.92 14.18 -22.72
C ALA A 197 -6.72 15.26 -23.47
N GLY A 198 -6.41 15.52 -24.75
CA GLY A 198 -7.02 16.56 -25.55
C GLY A 198 -6.69 17.98 -25.11
N VAL A 199 -5.71 18.15 -24.20
CA VAL A 199 -5.18 19.44 -23.72
C VAL A 199 -3.66 19.34 -23.58
N ASN A 200 -2.93 20.47 -23.65
CA ASN A 200 -1.47 20.49 -23.50
C ASN A 200 -0.99 20.54 -22.04
N ASN A 201 -1.90 20.76 -21.08
CA ASN A 201 -1.61 20.88 -19.65
C ASN A 201 -2.33 19.82 -18.78
N PRO A 202 -2.34 18.52 -19.15
CA PRO A 202 -2.99 17.48 -18.37
C PRO A 202 -2.24 17.20 -17.06
N VAL A 203 -2.86 16.38 -16.19
CA VAL A 203 -2.13 15.66 -15.16
C VAL A 203 -1.72 14.31 -15.76
N LEU A 204 -0.43 14.15 -15.99
CA LEU A 204 0.16 12.96 -16.59
C LEU A 204 0.83 12.12 -15.49
N MET A 205 0.34 10.91 -15.28
CA MET A 205 0.92 9.98 -14.33
C MET A 205 1.75 8.91 -15.04
N ILE A 206 3.03 8.82 -14.67
CA ILE A 206 3.98 7.81 -15.16
C ILE A 206 4.14 6.75 -14.07
N ASP A 207 3.65 5.56 -14.34
CA ASP A 207 3.55 4.48 -13.35
C ASP A 207 4.58 3.38 -13.55
N GLY A 208 5.22 2.96 -12.44
CA GLY A 208 6.14 1.83 -12.39
C GLY A 208 7.59 2.17 -12.71
N VAL A 209 8.07 3.34 -12.27
CA VAL A 209 9.47 3.75 -12.42
C VAL A 209 10.44 2.90 -11.56
N ASP A 210 9.93 2.18 -10.58
CA ASP A 210 10.62 1.15 -9.80
C ASP A 210 10.85 -0.16 -10.56
N ARG A 211 10.33 -0.29 -11.78
CA ARG A 211 10.40 -1.53 -12.58
C ARG A 211 11.16 -1.33 -13.90
N LEU A 212 12.00 -0.35 -13.92
CA LEU A 212 12.93 -0.10 -15.02
C LEU A 212 14.18 -0.96 -14.79
N VAL A 213 14.23 -2.15 -15.38
CA VAL A 213 15.29 -3.14 -15.11
C VAL A 213 16.05 -3.48 -16.39
N GLY A 214 17.39 -3.66 -16.23
CA GLY A 214 18.30 -4.14 -17.28
C GLY A 214 18.91 -3.03 -18.14
N GLU A 215 19.80 -3.43 -19.07
CA GLU A 215 20.53 -2.50 -19.95
C GLU A 215 19.59 -1.63 -20.81
N GLY A 216 18.43 -2.14 -21.22
CA GLY A 216 17.41 -1.38 -21.94
C GLY A 216 16.72 -0.30 -21.09
N GLY A 217 16.70 -0.45 -19.76
CA GLY A 217 16.12 0.53 -18.84
C GLY A 217 16.84 1.87 -18.84
N LEU A 218 18.13 1.91 -19.13
CA LEU A 218 18.93 3.15 -19.16
C LEU A 218 18.38 4.16 -20.18
N GLY A 219 18.04 3.73 -21.39
CA GLY A 219 17.46 4.63 -22.40
C GLY A 219 16.09 5.18 -22.00
N VAL A 220 15.29 4.40 -21.27
CA VAL A 220 14.01 4.87 -20.72
C VAL A 220 14.25 5.92 -19.62
N VAL A 221 15.24 5.68 -18.74
CA VAL A 221 15.64 6.64 -17.70
C VAL A 221 16.06 7.97 -18.31
N GLU A 222 16.88 7.97 -19.38
CA GLU A 222 17.28 9.18 -20.09
C GLU A 222 16.09 9.98 -20.61
N VAL A 223 15.07 9.31 -21.19
CA VAL A 223 13.85 9.97 -21.64
C VAL A 223 13.09 10.58 -20.47
N LEU A 224 13.01 9.89 -19.34
CA LEU A 224 12.35 10.40 -18.14
C LEU A 224 13.10 11.59 -17.54
N LEU A 225 14.43 11.57 -17.55
CA LEU A 225 15.26 12.71 -17.10
C LEU A 225 15.06 13.94 -17.99
N GLU A 226 14.94 13.75 -19.31
CA GLU A 226 14.62 14.85 -20.24
C GLU A 226 13.23 15.45 -19.95
N LEU A 227 12.23 14.61 -19.62
CA LEU A 227 10.91 15.12 -19.20
C LEU A 227 10.94 15.90 -17.89
N LEU A 228 11.89 15.59 -17.01
CA LEU A 228 12.08 16.25 -15.71
C LEU A 228 12.92 17.52 -15.83
N ASP A 229 13.67 17.68 -16.91
CA ASP A 229 14.49 18.86 -17.11
C ASP A 229 13.66 20.00 -17.71
N PRO A 230 13.65 21.17 -17.04
CA PRO A 230 12.81 22.30 -17.44
C PRO A 230 13.04 22.81 -18.87
N GLU A 231 14.30 22.85 -19.28
CA GLU A 231 14.68 23.35 -20.61
C GLU A 231 14.33 22.33 -21.71
N SER A 232 14.56 21.05 -21.42
CA SER A 232 14.32 19.97 -22.37
C SER A 232 12.83 19.62 -22.52
N SER A 233 12.03 19.76 -21.46
CA SER A 233 10.59 19.45 -21.47
C SER A 233 9.77 20.35 -22.39
N VAL A 234 10.22 21.59 -22.63
CA VAL A 234 9.63 22.52 -23.62
C VAL A 234 9.87 22.04 -25.06
N HIS A 235 10.94 21.27 -25.27
CA HIS A 235 11.38 20.83 -26.58
C HIS A 235 11.40 19.30 -26.73
N PHE A 236 10.49 18.58 -26.08
CA PHE A 236 10.44 17.13 -26.15
C PHE A 236 10.25 16.65 -27.60
N MET A 237 11.24 15.93 -28.13
CA MET A 237 11.25 15.44 -29.50
C MET A 237 10.65 14.03 -29.61
N ASP A 238 9.52 13.88 -30.27
CA ASP A 238 8.98 12.58 -30.65
C ASP A 238 9.52 12.16 -32.03
N HIS A 239 10.06 10.93 -32.11
CA HIS A 239 10.72 10.44 -33.32
C HIS A 239 9.76 10.17 -34.49
N TYR A 240 8.47 9.91 -34.20
CA TYR A 240 7.47 9.76 -35.25
C TYR A 240 7.02 11.11 -35.79
N LEU A 241 6.80 12.08 -34.93
CA LEU A 241 6.38 13.41 -35.33
C LEU A 241 7.52 14.20 -35.97
N GLU A 242 8.75 14.01 -35.54
CA GLU A 242 9.93 14.80 -35.90
C GLU A 242 9.70 16.29 -35.64
N LEU A 243 8.91 16.58 -34.61
CA LEU A 243 8.53 17.90 -34.15
C LEU A 243 8.64 17.97 -32.63
N SER A 244 8.96 19.15 -32.13
CA SER A 244 9.02 19.43 -30.71
C SER A 244 7.62 19.58 -30.14
N VAL A 245 7.38 18.96 -28.99
CA VAL A 245 6.13 19.03 -28.21
C VAL A 245 6.44 19.66 -26.85
N ASP A 246 5.73 20.72 -26.50
CA ASP A 246 5.88 21.40 -25.21
C ASP A 246 5.09 20.65 -24.12
N LEU A 247 5.81 20.10 -23.15
CA LEU A 247 5.28 19.36 -22.01
C LEU A 247 5.42 20.13 -20.68
N SER A 248 5.97 21.36 -20.70
CA SER A 248 6.24 22.17 -19.50
C SER A 248 4.96 22.51 -18.70
N HIS A 249 3.83 22.60 -19.39
CA HIS A 249 2.54 22.90 -18.77
C HIS A 249 1.86 21.69 -18.13
N ALA A 250 2.31 20.45 -18.41
CA ALA A 250 1.76 19.25 -17.82
C ALA A 250 2.15 19.13 -16.33
N VAL A 251 1.24 18.62 -15.50
CA VAL A 251 1.57 18.22 -14.13
C VAL A 251 2.04 16.78 -14.18
N MET A 252 3.34 16.55 -14.00
CA MET A 252 3.90 15.21 -14.04
C MET A 252 3.91 14.57 -12.65
N LEU A 253 3.28 13.41 -12.52
CA LEU A 253 3.28 12.59 -11.32
C LEU A 253 3.92 11.24 -11.64
N PHE A 254 4.87 10.82 -10.84
CA PHE A 254 5.51 9.52 -10.95
C PHE A 254 4.97 8.57 -9.87
N CYS A 255 4.97 7.28 -10.13
CA CYS A 255 4.58 6.27 -9.16
C CYS A 255 5.59 5.13 -9.09
N ALA A 256 5.95 4.76 -7.85
CA ALA A 256 6.77 3.61 -7.53
C ALA A 256 6.16 2.82 -6.37
N ASN A 257 6.48 1.53 -6.26
CA ASN A 257 6.10 0.74 -5.08
C ASN A 257 7.20 0.76 -4.01
N SER A 258 8.47 0.82 -4.42
CA SER A 258 9.64 0.99 -3.53
C SER A 258 10.56 2.07 -4.08
N LEU A 259 11.12 2.87 -3.19
CA LEU A 259 12.10 3.90 -3.56
C LEU A 259 13.45 3.27 -3.93
N ASP A 260 13.86 2.23 -3.22
CA ASP A 260 15.16 1.56 -3.41
C ASP A 260 15.35 0.97 -4.82
N MET A 261 14.23 0.75 -5.53
CA MET A 261 14.23 0.22 -6.89
C MET A 261 14.15 1.32 -7.96
N VAL A 262 13.99 2.58 -7.56
CA VAL A 262 14.01 3.72 -8.49
C VAL A 262 15.47 4.09 -8.75
N PRO A 263 15.89 4.30 -10.01
CA PRO A 263 17.25 4.72 -10.32
C PRO A 263 17.64 6.02 -9.59
N ASP A 264 18.84 6.08 -9.01
CA ASP A 264 19.33 7.20 -8.21
C ASP A 264 19.25 8.54 -8.98
N SER A 265 19.59 8.53 -10.26
CA SER A 265 19.50 9.70 -11.13
C SER A 265 18.10 10.30 -11.25
N LEU A 266 17.05 9.46 -11.14
CA LEU A 266 15.67 9.92 -11.07
C LEU A 266 15.30 10.39 -9.67
N GLN A 267 15.76 9.69 -8.62
CA GLN A 267 15.47 10.07 -7.23
C GLN A 267 15.94 11.49 -6.91
N GLU A 268 17.12 11.88 -7.40
CA GLU A 268 17.69 13.22 -7.20
C GLU A 268 16.85 14.36 -7.80
N ARG A 269 15.99 14.05 -8.78
CA ARG A 269 15.14 15.02 -9.48
C ARG A 269 13.67 14.96 -9.11
N LEU A 270 13.28 14.01 -8.25
CA LEU A 270 11.90 13.77 -7.84
C LEU A 270 11.67 14.20 -6.40
N GLU A 271 10.59 14.91 -6.15
CA GLU A 271 10.09 15.10 -4.80
C GLU A 271 9.31 13.85 -4.36
N VAL A 272 9.88 13.11 -3.42
CA VAL A 272 9.30 11.85 -2.95
C VAL A 272 8.21 12.12 -1.92
N ILE A 273 7.01 11.62 -2.19
CA ILE A 273 5.88 11.62 -1.26
C ILE A 273 5.52 10.17 -0.93
N GLU A 274 5.72 9.78 0.32
CA GLU A 274 5.36 8.45 0.77
C GLU A 274 3.85 8.29 0.95
N VAL A 275 3.32 7.20 0.40
CA VAL A 275 1.92 6.79 0.51
C VAL A 275 1.88 5.44 1.24
N PRO A 276 1.85 5.46 2.58
CA PRO A 276 1.98 4.25 3.38
C PRO A 276 0.77 3.31 3.25
N GLY A 277 0.92 2.08 3.74
CA GLY A 277 -0.17 1.13 3.87
C GLY A 277 -1.23 1.58 4.88
N TYR A 278 -2.38 0.90 4.88
CA TYR A 278 -3.50 1.19 5.77
C TYR A 278 -3.55 0.24 6.97
N ALA A 279 -3.92 0.77 8.12
CA ALA A 279 -4.31 -0.02 9.28
C ALA A 279 -5.61 -0.78 9.03
N GLU A 280 -5.92 -1.80 9.84
CA GLU A 280 -7.14 -2.61 9.69
C GLU A 280 -8.40 -1.75 9.73
N ASP A 281 -8.51 -0.86 10.73
CA ASP A 281 -9.68 0.01 10.88
C ASP A 281 -9.80 1.03 9.74
N GLU A 282 -8.68 1.56 9.23
CA GLU A 282 -8.65 2.37 8.02
C GLU A 282 -9.16 1.59 6.79
N LYS A 283 -8.74 0.32 6.63
CA LYS A 283 -9.23 -0.55 5.54
C LYS A 283 -10.73 -0.81 5.63
N LEU A 284 -11.26 -1.01 6.85
CA LEU A 284 -12.68 -1.20 7.09
C LEU A 284 -13.49 0.05 6.74
N ASP A 285 -13.00 1.22 7.11
CA ASP A 285 -13.64 2.49 6.77
C ASP A 285 -13.57 2.78 5.26
N ILE A 286 -12.42 2.54 4.62
CA ILE A 286 -12.26 2.64 3.16
C ILE A 286 -13.22 1.68 2.45
N ALA A 287 -13.31 0.43 2.91
CA ALA A 287 -14.23 -0.55 2.35
C ALA A 287 -15.67 -0.06 2.38
N ARG A 288 -16.10 0.50 3.52
CA ARG A 288 -17.47 0.93 3.76
C ARG A 288 -17.83 2.23 3.05
N ARG A 289 -16.91 3.21 3.04
CA ARG A 289 -17.16 4.55 2.49
C ARG A 289 -16.95 4.63 0.99
N PHE A 290 -15.99 3.88 0.44
CA PHE A 290 -15.55 4.03 -0.94
C PHE A 290 -15.68 2.74 -1.77
N LEU A 291 -15.14 1.60 -1.28
CA LEU A 291 -15.05 0.40 -2.12
C LEU A 291 -16.41 -0.25 -2.33
N LEU A 292 -17.17 -0.50 -1.26
CA LEU A 292 -18.46 -1.18 -1.37
C LEU A 292 -19.48 -0.37 -2.21
N PRO A 293 -19.67 0.95 -2.00
CA PRO A 293 -20.54 1.74 -2.85
C PRO A 293 -20.15 1.71 -4.34
N ARG A 294 -18.83 1.80 -4.61
CA ARG A 294 -18.30 1.70 -5.97
C ARG A 294 -18.58 0.32 -6.57
N GLN A 295 -18.29 -0.76 -5.85
CA GLN A 295 -18.52 -2.12 -6.34
C GLN A 295 -20.01 -2.40 -6.57
N LEU A 296 -20.90 -1.90 -5.72
CA LEU A 296 -22.36 -2.00 -5.96
C LEU A 296 -22.74 -1.32 -7.27
N HIS A 297 -22.30 -0.08 -7.47
CA HIS A 297 -22.57 0.68 -8.69
C HIS A 297 -22.03 -0.03 -9.93
N ASP A 298 -20.76 -0.45 -9.91
CA ASP A 298 -20.08 -1.09 -11.04
C ASP A 298 -20.73 -2.43 -11.44
N HIS A 299 -21.46 -3.08 -10.52
CA HIS A 299 -22.17 -4.34 -10.77
C HIS A 299 -23.70 -4.17 -10.91
N GLY A 300 -24.20 -2.93 -11.00
CA GLY A 300 -25.63 -2.66 -11.17
C GLY A 300 -26.47 -3.02 -9.95
N LEU A 301 -25.88 -3.04 -8.76
CA LEU A 301 -26.53 -3.35 -7.49
C LEU A 301 -26.77 -2.09 -6.66
N THR A 302 -27.72 -2.20 -5.74
CA THR A 302 -28.04 -1.15 -4.78
C THR A 302 -27.77 -1.61 -3.34
N PRO A 303 -27.69 -0.71 -2.35
CA PRO A 303 -27.59 -1.08 -0.94
C PRO A 303 -28.78 -1.89 -0.39
N ARG A 304 -29.87 -2.01 -1.17
CA ARG A 304 -31.01 -2.88 -0.84
C ARG A 304 -30.75 -4.33 -1.26
N ASP A 305 -29.94 -4.53 -2.30
CA ASP A 305 -29.64 -5.86 -2.85
C ASP A 305 -28.58 -6.58 -2.04
N LEU A 306 -27.57 -5.85 -1.55
CA LEU A 306 -26.45 -6.40 -0.80
C LEU A 306 -26.07 -5.51 0.39
N ARG A 307 -25.94 -6.14 1.55
CA ARG A 307 -25.35 -5.56 2.76
C ARG A 307 -24.26 -6.48 3.29
N ILE A 308 -23.13 -5.91 3.66
CA ILE A 308 -22.01 -6.64 4.27
C ILE A 308 -21.84 -6.09 5.69
N SER A 309 -21.87 -6.97 6.69
CA SER A 309 -21.71 -6.57 8.07
C SER A 309 -20.26 -6.12 8.35
N HIS A 310 -20.06 -5.28 9.36
CA HIS A 310 -18.73 -4.84 9.78
C HIS A 310 -17.84 -6.03 10.17
N ALA A 311 -18.41 -7.03 10.87
CA ALA A 311 -17.71 -8.25 11.23
C ALA A 311 -17.26 -9.07 9.99
N ALA A 312 -18.12 -9.13 8.94
CA ALA A 312 -17.75 -9.79 7.69
C ALA A 312 -16.61 -9.04 6.96
N LEU A 313 -16.65 -7.70 6.91
CA LEU A 313 -15.57 -6.91 6.34
C LEU A 313 -14.25 -7.17 7.08
N ARG A 314 -14.28 -7.20 8.42
CA ARG A 314 -13.09 -7.53 9.24
C ARG A 314 -12.57 -8.94 8.96
N THR A 315 -13.47 -9.91 8.83
CA THR A 315 -13.11 -11.29 8.46
C THR A 315 -12.46 -11.34 7.06
N ILE A 316 -12.98 -10.56 6.09
CA ILE A 316 -12.38 -10.47 4.75
C ILE A 316 -10.97 -9.89 4.84
N VAL A 317 -10.76 -8.79 5.57
CA VAL A 317 -9.45 -8.16 5.74
C VAL A 317 -8.45 -9.14 6.36
N ARG A 318 -8.84 -9.88 7.40
CA ARG A 318 -7.94 -10.77 8.16
C ARG A 318 -7.65 -12.10 7.50
N HIS A 319 -8.64 -12.68 6.81
CA HIS A 319 -8.57 -14.07 6.36
C HIS A 319 -8.60 -14.26 4.84
N TYR A 320 -8.90 -13.21 4.06
CA TYR A 320 -8.99 -13.29 2.61
C TYR A 320 -8.08 -12.30 1.88
N THR A 321 -7.36 -11.44 2.64
CA THR A 321 -6.38 -10.51 2.08
C THR A 321 -5.11 -10.48 2.92
N LEU A 322 -3.96 -10.40 2.24
CA LEU A 322 -2.66 -10.14 2.84
C LEU A 322 -2.00 -9.04 2.01
N GLU A 323 -2.24 -7.78 2.40
CA GLU A 323 -1.79 -6.62 1.64
C GLU A 323 -1.70 -5.37 2.51
N ALA A 324 -0.77 -4.46 2.19
CA ALA A 324 -0.70 -3.14 2.82
C ALA A 324 -1.82 -2.21 2.36
N GLY A 325 -2.23 -2.31 1.09
CA GLY A 325 -3.30 -1.52 0.50
C GLY A 325 -4.68 -2.16 0.62
N VAL A 326 -5.56 -1.85 -0.35
CA VAL A 326 -6.96 -2.32 -0.39
C VAL A 326 -7.35 -2.92 -1.75
N ARG A 327 -6.38 -3.27 -2.60
CA ARG A 327 -6.65 -3.81 -3.94
C ARG A 327 -7.25 -5.22 -3.89
N GLY A 328 -6.71 -6.08 -3.03
CA GLY A 328 -7.23 -7.42 -2.77
C GLY A 328 -8.62 -7.35 -2.15
N LEU A 329 -8.81 -6.49 -1.13
CA LEU A 329 -10.09 -6.24 -0.49
C LEU A 329 -11.16 -5.81 -1.52
N SER A 330 -10.82 -4.88 -2.42
CA SER A 330 -11.71 -4.48 -3.52
C SER A 330 -12.08 -5.66 -4.42
N ARG A 331 -11.13 -6.57 -4.73
CA ARG A 331 -11.40 -7.78 -5.52
C ARG A 331 -12.33 -8.76 -4.80
N GLN A 332 -12.16 -8.95 -3.49
CA GLN A 332 -13.06 -9.80 -2.70
C GLN A 332 -14.49 -9.23 -2.67
N LEU A 333 -14.63 -7.93 -2.47
CA LEU A 333 -15.93 -7.25 -2.54
C LEU A 333 -16.58 -7.39 -3.92
N ALA A 334 -15.81 -7.25 -5.00
CA ALA A 334 -16.28 -7.48 -6.37
C ALA A 334 -16.76 -8.91 -6.60
N MET A 335 -16.09 -9.93 -6.01
CA MET A 335 -16.54 -11.33 -6.09
C MET A 335 -17.91 -11.53 -5.43
N ILE A 336 -18.12 -10.94 -4.26
CA ILE A 336 -19.42 -10.97 -3.58
C ILE A 336 -20.47 -10.30 -4.46
N CYS A 337 -20.21 -9.08 -4.96
CA CYS A 337 -21.13 -8.35 -5.83
C CYS A 337 -21.49 -9.16 -7.09
N ARG A 338 -20.53 -9.81 -7.76
CA ARG A 338 -20.80 -10.65 -8.95
C ARG A 338 -21.73 -11.81 -8.64
N LYS A 339 -21.58 -12.49 -7.49
CA LYS A 339 -22.48 -13.59 -7.11
C LYS A 339 -23.91 -13.09 -6.87
N VAL A 340 -24.05 -11.94 -6.20
CA VAL A 340 -25.36 -11.32 -5.97
C VAL A 340 -25.97 -10.83 -7.28
N ALA A 341 -25.18 -10.21 -8.16
CA ALA A 341 -25.65 -9.78 -9.48
C ALA A 341 -26.13 -10.97 -10.33
N ARG A 342 -25.41 -12.11 -10.29
CA ARG A 342 -25.86 -13.36 -10.93
C ARG A 342 -27.21 -13.82 -10.37
N ALA A 343 -27.37 -13.87 -9.03
CA ALA A 343 -28.61 -14.28 -8.39
C ALA A 343 -29.79 -13.37 -8.83
N ARG A 344 -29.55 -12.04 -8.87
CA ARG A 344 -30.54 -11.06 -9.38
C ARG A 344 -30.91 -11.30 -10.84
N ALA A 345 -29.94 -11.55 -11.69
CA ALA A 345 -30.17 -11.83 -13.13
C ALA A 345 -30.93 -13.14 -13.36
N THR A 346 -30.85 -14.11 -12.43
CA THR A 346 -31.62 -15.37 -12.47
C THR A 346 -32.96 -15.29 -11.74
N GLY A 347 -33.41 -14.10 -11.30
CA GLY A 347 -34.72 -13.87 -10.73
C GLY A 347 -34.78 -13.91 -9.19
N ASP A 348 -33.69 -14.07 -8.49
CA ASP A 348 -33.65 -13.95 -7.04
C ASP A 348 -33.68 -12.48 -6.61
N MET A 349 -34.84 -12.06 -6.10
CA MET A 349 -35.06 -10.67 -5.69
C MET A 349 -34.82 -10.43 -4.19
N ARG A 350 -34.32 -11.43 -3.46
CA ARG A 350 -34.03 -11.30 -2.02
C ARG A 350 -32.87 -10.35 -1.76
N SER A 351 -32.90 -9.68 -0.62
CA SER A 351 -31.74 -8.92 -0.12
C SER A 351 -30.70 -9.89 0.47
N HIS A 352 -29.46 -9.77 0.04
CA HIS A 352 -28.36 -10.56 0.55
C HIS A 352 -27.68 -9.85 1.72
N HIS A 353 -27.62 -10.52 2.87
CA HIS A 353 -26.92 -10.01 4.06
C HIS A 353 -25.72 -10.90 4.39
N VAL A 354 -24.54 -10.42 4.07
CA VAL A 354 -23.29 -11.17 4.25
C VAL A 354 -22.76 -10.93 5.65
N VAL A 355 -22.71 -12.01 6.44
CA VAL A 355 -22.12 -12.10 7.78
C VAL A 355 -20.95 -13.09 7.74
N PRO A 356 -20.07 -13.15 8.76
CA PRO A 356 -18.87 -14.01 8.73
C PRO A 356 -19.16 -15.46 8.38
N GLY A 357 -20.27 -16.04 8.90
CA GLY A 357 -20.60 -17.45 8.71
C GLY A 357 -20.98 -17.86 7.29
N VAL A 358 -21.36 -16.91 6.42
CA VAL A 358 -21.73 -17.20 5.02
C VAL A 358 -20.68 -16.74 4.01
N LEU A 359 -19.54 -16.20 4.47
CA LEU A 359 -18.50 -15.68 3.56
C LEU A 359 -17.94 -16.74 2.63
N GLU A 360 -17.80 -17.97 3.11
CA GLU A 360 -17.27 -19.08 2.30
C GLU A 360 -18.14 -19.40 1.09
N GLU A 361 -19.45 -19.20 1.20
CA GLU A 361 -20.38 -19.36 0.07
C GLU A 361 -20.12 -18.34 -1.04
N TYR A 362 -19.61 -17.14 -0.69
CA TYR A 362 -19.37 -16.05 -1.64
C TYR A 362 -17.93 -16.02 -2.19
N ILE A 363 -16.93 -16.23 -1.34
CA ILE A 363 -15.52 -16.02 -1.70
C ILE A 363 -14.62 -17.24 -1.46
N GLY A 364 -15.22 -18.39 -1.12
CA GLY A 364 -14.49 -19.64 -0.86
C GLY A 364 -13.89 -19.73 0.54
N HIS A 365 -13.05 -20.75 0.75
CA HIS A 365 -12.39 -20.95 2.04
C HIS A 365 -11.42 -19.82 2.40
N ARG A 366 -11.17 -19.67 3.69
CA ARG A 366 -10.18 -18.73 4.21
C ARG A 366 -8.82 -19.03 3.60
N GLN A 367 -8.17 -17.99 3.09
CA GLN A 367 -6.87 -18.09 2.40
C GLN A 367 -5.70 -17.88 3.36
N TYR A 368 -5.92 -17.11 4.40
CA TYR A 368 -4.90 -16.74 5.37
C TYR A 368 -5.39 -17.05 6.77
N THR A 369 -4.53 -17.71 7.52
CA THR A 369 -4.66 -17.79 8.98
C THR A 369 -3.70 -16.76 9.54
N PRO A 370 -4.18 -15.73 10.26
CA PRO A 370 -3.28 -14.80 10.90
C PRO A 370 -2.29 -15.58 11.77
N GLU A 371 -1.00 -15.28 11.59
CA GLU A 371 -0.02 -15.70 12.57
C GLU A 371 -0.41 -15.03 13.88
N THR A 372 -0.72 -15.82 14.85
CA THR A 372 -1.11 -15.36 16.18
C THR A 372 0.02 -15.65 17.15
N VAL A 373 0.08 -14.82 18.18
CA VAL A 373 0.92 -15.06 19.36
C VAL A 373 0.82 -16.52 19.77
N GLY A 374 1.95 -17.18 20.05
CA GLY A 374 2.01 -18.54 20.57
C GLY A 374 1.14 -18.71 21.81
N LYS A 375 0.78 -19.95 22.13
CA LYS A 375 -0.07 -20.26 23.30
C LYS A 375 0.70 -20.23 24.62
N SER A 376 2.02 -20.39 24.57
CA SER A 376 2.93 -20.47 25.72
C SER A 376 4.22 -19.75 25.40
N ASP A 377 4.94 -19.35 26.42
CA ASP A 377 6.30 -18.87 26.32
C ASP A 377 7.21 -20.08 26.04
N GLU A 378 8.10 -19.97 25.06
CA GLU A 378 8.89 -21.10 24.58
C GLU A 378 10.39 -20.75 24.55
N VAL A 379 11.21 -21.78 24.81
CA VAL A 379 12.66 -21.65 24.66
C VAL A 379 13.02 -21.67 23.18
N GLY A 380 13.81 -20.70 22.73
CA GLY A 380 14.32 -20.65 21.36
C GLY A 380 13.32 -20.23 20.29
N VAL A 381 12.16 -19.70 20.64
CA VAL A 381 11.17 -19.20 19.67
C VAL A 381 10.87 -17.73 19.93
N ALA A 382 11.07 -16.86 18.94
CA ALA A 382 10.80 -15.43 19.04
C ALA A 382 10.13 -14.90 17.78
N ALA A 383 9.36 -13.80 17.94
CA ALA A 383 8.71 -13.09 16.87
C ALA A 383 9.50 -11.85 16.47
N GLY A 384 10.16 -11.90 15.32
CA GLY A 384 10.70 -10.75 14.63
C GLY A 384 9.64 -10.08 13.77
N LEU A 385 9.97 -8.88 13.27
CA LEU A 385 9.11 -8.10 12.39
C LEU A 385 9.87 -7.77 11.09
N ALA A 386 9.29 -8.16 9.97
CA ALA A 386 9.79 -7.86 8.64
C ALA A 386 8.91 -6.82 7.94
N TRP A 387 9.51 -6.10 7.02
CA TRP A 387 8.81 -5.22 6.09
C TRP A 387 8.99 -5.76 4.68
N THR A 388 7.87 -5.90 3.95
CA THR A 388 7.82 -6.44 2.59
C THR A 388 7.03 -5.50 1.69
N SER A 389 7.05 -5.75 0.39
CA SER A 389 6.23 -5.00 -0.58
C SER A 389 4.72 -5.14 -0.32
N THR A 390 4.29 -6.15 0.45
CA THR A 390 2.90 -6.37 0.87
C THR A 390 2.55 -5.72 2.20
N GLY A 391 3.54 -5.21 2.92
CA GLY A 391 3.42 -4.55 4.23
C GLY A 391 4.27 -5.21 5.30
N GLY A 392 3.93 -4.97 6.57
CA GLY A 392 4.60 -5.63 7.68
C GLY A 392 4.12 -7.07 7.85
N GLU A 393 5.05 -7.96 8.19
CA GLU A 393 4.84 -9.40 8.42
C GLU A 393 5.54 -9.84 9.69
N ILE A 394 5.01 -10.89 10.34
CA ILE A 394 5.66 -11.54 11.46
C ILE A 394 6.73 -12.49 10.91
N LEU A 395 7.91 -12.40 11.45
CA LEU A 395 9.03 -13.27 11.13
C LEU A 395 9.33 -14.16 12.34
N VAL A 396 8.75 -15.33 12.40
CA VAL A 396 9.09 -16.29 13.43
C VAL A 396 10.53 -16.75 13.24
N VAL A 397 11.29 -16.76 14.33
CA VAL A 397 12.67 -17.28 14.38
C VAL A 397 12.72 -18.37 15.43
N GLU A 398 13.14 -19.55 15.00
CA GLU A 398 13.27 -20.73 15.85
C GLU A 398 14.74 -21.10 15.98
N ALA A 399 15.18 -21.45 17.17
CA ALA A 399 16.52 -21.96 17.40
C ALA A 399 16.48 -23.26 18.20
N LEU A 400 17.41 -24.14 17.91
CA LEU A 400 17.58 -25.43 18.61
C LEU A 400 19.06 -25.62 18.90
N LYS A 401 19.41 -26.07 20.13
CA LYS A 401 20.73 -26.54 20.45
C LYS A 401 20.80 -28.06 20.38
N MET A 402 21.90 -28.58 19.87
CA MET A 402 22.17 -30.01 19.78
C MET A 402 23.64 -30.29 20.06
N PRO A 403 24.02 -31.47 20.63
CA PRO A 403 25.42 -31.82 20.82
C PRO A 403 26.22 -31.67 19.51
N GLY A 404 27.36 -31.00 19.57
CA GLY A 404 28.11 -30.66 18.35
C GLY A 404 29.51 -30.09 18.61
N SER A 405 29.96 -29.18 17.80
CA SER A 405 31.29 -28.60 17.83
C SER A 405 31.29 -27.05 17.76
N GLY A 406 30.19 -26.41 18.15
CA GLY A 406 30.06 -24.96 18.17
C GLY A 406 29.67 -24.35 16.81
N ARG A 407 29.06 -25.12 15.93
CA ARG A 407 28.63 -24.61 14.61
C ARG A 407 27.28 -23.90 14.70
N VAL A 408 27.16 -22.82 13.93
CA VAL A 408 25.87 -22.16 13.70
C VAL A 408 25.36 -22.56 12.31
N VAL A 409 24.24 -23.26 12.28
CA VAL A 409 23.56 -23.70 11.05
C VAL A 409 22.34 -22.82 10.84
N THR A 410 22.14 -22.31 9.62
CA THR A 410 21.00 -21.47 9.28
C THR A 410 20.20 -22.07 8.15
N THR A 411 18.86 -22.05 8.25
CA THR A 411 17.93 -22.50 7.20
C THR A 411 16.77 -21.52 7.05
N GLY A 412 16.10 -21.50 5.86
CA GLY A 412 14.94 -20.64 5.59
C GLY A 412 15.14 -19.67 4.43
N GLN A 413 16.03 -19.97 3.47
CA GLN A 413 16.36 -19.14 2.30
C GLN A 413 16.83 -17.74 2.68
N LEU A 414 17.87 -17.66 3.51
CA LEU A 414 18.46 -16.41 3.97
C LEU A 414 19.43 -15.86 2.92
N GLY A 415 19.32 -14.55 2.67
CA GLY A 415 20.30 -13.77 1.93
C GLY A 415 21.60 -13.56 2.71
N GLU A 416 22.56 -12.89 2.09
CA GLU A 416 23.91 -12.70 2.67
C GLU A 416 23.86 -11.80 3.90
N VAL A 417 23.12 -10.67 3.82
CA VAL A 417 23.01 -9.71 4.93
C VAL A 417 22.39 -10.35 6.18
N MET A 418 21.36 -11.19 6.01
CA MET A 418 20.75 -11.91 7.12
C MET A 418 21.71 -12.92 7.76
N ARG A 419 22.54 -13.62 6.97
CA ARG A 419 23.55 -14.55 7.48
C ARG A 419 24.64 -13.84 8.27
N GLU A 420 25.10 -12.67 7.81
CA GLU A 420 26.05 -11.84 8.56
C GLU A 420 25.43 -11.34 9.87
N SER A 421 24.18 -10.94 9.85
CA SER A 421 23.42 -10.53 11.05
C SER A 421 23.35 -11.67 12.08
N VAL A 422 23.14 -12.91 11.65
CA VAL A 422 23.18 -14.11 12.54
C VAL A 422 24.57 -14.27 13.17
N GLN A 423 25.65 -14.10 12.42
CA GLN A 423 27.00 -14.23 12.95
C GLN A 423 27.35 -13.12 13.94
N ALA A 424 26.93 -11.88 13.65
CA ALA A 424 27.11 -10.74 14.56
C ALA A 424 26.36 -10.98 15.89
N ALA A 425 25.10 -11.40 15.81
CA ALA A 425 24.28 -11.72 16.98
C ALA A 425 24.89 -12.87 17.82
N HIS A 426 25.34 -13.97 17.18
CA HIS A 426 26.01 -15.08 17.86
C HIS A 426 27.29 -14.63 18.57
N SER A 427 28.13 -13.82 17.89
CA SER A 427 29.37 -13.30 18.47
C SER A 427 29.09 -12.42 19.69
N TYR A 428 28.04 -11.60 19.62
CA TYR A 428 27.63 -10.76 20.74
C TYR A 428 27.15 -11.59 21.93
N VAL A 429 26.23 -12.55 21.73
CA VAL A 429 25.73 -13.43 22.81
C VAL A 429 26.89 -14.17 23.47
N ARG A 430 27.84 -14.68 22.69
CA ARG A 430 29.06 -15.33 23.23
C ARG A 430 29.89 -14.37 24.10
N SER A 431 30.01 -13.11 23.73
CA SER A 431 30.71 -12.09 24.54
C SER A 431 30.00 -11.72 25.83
N ARG A 432 28.73 -12.09 25.98
CA ARG A 432 27.86 -11.85 27.14
C ARG A 432 27.50 -13.12 27.92
N ALA A 433 28.22 -14.21 27.67
CA ALA A 433 27.96 -15.51 28.29
C ALA A 433 27.79 -15.42 29.81
N ASP A 434 28.72 -14.72 30.49
CA ASP A 434 28.68 -14.57 31.96
C ASP A 434 27.42 -13.81 32.44
N LEU A 435 27.02 -12.75 31.72
CA LEU A 435 25.83 -11.97 32.07
C LEU A 435 24.53 -12.78 31.89
N LEU A 436 24.52 -13.64 30.87
CA LEU A 436 23.39 -14.48 30.52
C LEU A 436 23.37 -15.81 31.29
N GLU A 437 24.35 -16.03 32.18
CA GLU A 437 24.53 -17.30 32.93
C GLU A 437 24.67 -18.51 32.01
N ILE A 438 25.31 -18.33 30.85
CA ILE A 438 25.60 -19.36 29.87
C ILE A 438 27.01 -19.91 30.11
N ASP A 439 27.12 -21.24 30.26
CA ASP A 439 28.42 -21.90 30.35
C ASP A 439 29.26 -21.62 29.08
N ALA A 440 30.47 -21.11 29.23
CA ALA A 440 31.38 -20.85 28.13
C ALA A 440 31.65 -22.09 27.26
N GLU A 441 31.63 -23.28 27.81
CA GLU A 441 31.77 -24.54 27.10
C GLU A 441 30.56 -24.85 26.20
N ALA A 442 29.38 -24.29 26.50
CA ALA A 442 28.19 -24.49 25.67
C ALA A 442 28.41 -24.06 24.21
N PHE A 443 29.19 -22.97 23.99
CA PHE A 443 29.53 -22.50 22.64
C PHE A 443 30.47 -23.43 21.86
N SER A 444 31.11 -24.38 22.52
CA SER A 444 32.01 -25.36 21.90
C SER A 444 31.41 -26.76 21.83
N ASN A 445 30.49 -27.09 22.75
CA ASN A 445 29.91 -28.42 22.91
C ASN A 445 28.56 -28.59 22.21
N PHE A 446 27.91 -27.49 21.81
CA PHE A 446 26.63 -27.54 21.12
C PHE A 446 26.69 -26.80 19.76
N ASP A 447 26.11 -27.41 18.75
CA ASP A 447 25.75 -26.75 17.50
C ASP A 447 24.38 -26.06 17.68
N ILE A 448 24.21 -24.87 17.12
CA ILE A 448 22.96 -24.11 17.15
C ILE A 448 22.38 -24.11 15.75
N HIS A 449 21.16 -24.62 15.59
CA HIS A 449 20.43 -24.53 14.33
C HIS A 449 19.35 -23.44 14.44
N ILE A 450 19.46 -22.42 13.61
CA ILE A 450 18.50 -21.31 13.53
C ILE A 450 17.69 -21.50 12.27
N HIS A 451 16.38 -21.57 12.43
CA HIS A 451 15.42 -21.76 11.33
C HIS A 451 14.48 -20.57 11.22
N PHE A 452 14.26 -20.13 9.99
CA PHE A 452 13.24 -19.15 9.64
C PHE A 452 12.14 -19.88 8.85
N PRO A 453 10.98 -20.17 9.43
CA PRO A 453 9.86 -20.81 8.74
C PRO A 453 9.43 -20.09 7.46
N ALA A 454 8.53 -20.70 6.69
CA ALA A 454 8.11 -20.22 5.36
C ALA A 454 9.28 -20.15 4.35
N ALA A 455 9.97 -21.27 4.15
CA ALA A 455 11.14 -21.40 3.26
C ALA A 455 10.85 -21.09 1.77
N GLY A 456 9.59 -20.95 1.36
CA GLY A 456 9.21 -20.54 0.01
C GLY A 456 9.44 -19.05 -0.29
N VAL A 457 9.75 -18.24 0.72
CA VAL A 457 9.95 -16.78 0.59
C VAL A 457 11.40 -16.45 0.97
N PRO A 458 12.20 -15.90 0.03
CA PRO A 458 13.54 -15.42 0.34
C PRO A 458 13.50 -14.30 1.39
N LYS A 459 14.41 -14.35 2.36
CA LYS A 459 14.50 -13.37 3.46
C LYS A 459 15.89 -12.79 3.50
N ASP A 460 15.98 -11.48 3.48
CA ASP A 460 17.25 -10.77 3.61
C ASP A 460 17.07 -9.45 4.38
N GLY A 461 18.14 -9.01 5.04
CA GLY A 461 18.17 -7.76 5.80
C GLY A 461 18.64 -7.92 7.23
N PRO A 462 19.19 -6.85 7.85
CA PRO A 462 19.80 -6.89 9.17
C PRO A 462 18.80 -6.78 10.33
N SER A 463 17.54 -6.42 10.06
CA SER A 463 16.55 -6.02 11.08
C SER A 463 16.03 -7.14 11.99
N ALA A 464 16.43 -8.39 11.74
CA ALA A 464 16.15 -9.53 12.60
C ALA A 464 17.28 -9.80 13.64
N GLY A 465 18.35 -8.99 13.65
CA GLY A 465 19.54 -9.22 14.49
C GLY A 465 19.23 -9.36 15.97
N ILE A 466 18.36 -8.50 16.53
CA ILE A 466 17.98 -8.62 17.96
C ILE A 466 17.13 -9.87 18.22
N THR A 467 16.28 -10.29 17.29
CA THR A 467 15.47 -11.49 17.41
C THR A 467 16.37 -12.75 17.40
N VAL A 468 17.33 -12.78 16.51
CA VAL A 468 18.33 -13.87 16.43
C VAL A 468 19.18 -13.92 17.70
N GLY A 469 19.67 -12.79 18.19
CA GLY A 469 20.42 -12.74 19.45
C GLY A 469 19.62 -13.27 20.64
N LEU A 470 18.33 -12.94 20.68
CA LEU A 470 17.42 -13.39 21.73
C LEU A 470 17.19 -14.91 21.70
N VAL A 471 16.92 -15.51 20.51
CA VAL A 471 16.71 -16.96 20.42
C VAL A 471 17.99 -17.75 20.72
N ILE A 472 19.18 -17.24 20.34
CA ILE A 472 20.47 -17.85 20.70
C ILE A 472 20.67 -17.82 22.22
N ALA A 473 20.45 -16.65 22.85
CA ALA A 473 20.55 -16.51 24.30
C ALA A 473 19.58 -17.45 25.03
N SER A 474 18.33 -17.52 24.55
CA SER A 474 17.28 -18.39 25.09
C SER A 474 17.66 -19.87 25.09
N VAL A 475 18.09 -20.42 23.92
CA VAL A 475 18.42 -21.85 23.83
C VAL A 475 19.69 -22.22 24.60
N LEU A 476 20.65 -21.30 24.72
CA LEU A 476 21.88 -21.58 25.47
C LEU A 476 21.69 -21.49 26.98
N SER A 477 20.82 -20.57 27.45
CA SER A 477 20.49 -20.39 28.86
C SER A 477 19.28 -21.19 29.35
N ASP A 478 18.58 -21.92 28.44
CA ASP A 478 17.32 -22.63 28.70
C ASP A 478 16.22 -21.75 29.30
N ARG A 479 16.18 -20.45 28.93
CA ARG A 479 15.20 -19.46 29.40
C ARG A 479 14.14 -19.22 28.34
N PRO A 480 12.85 -19.33 28.67
CA PRO A 480 11.78 -19.07 27.71
C PRO A 480 11.72 -17.58 27.33
N ILE A 481 11.22 -17.34 26.13
CA ILE A 481 10.99 -15.99 25.59
C ILE A 481 9.51 -15.65 25.76
N ARG A 482 9.21 -14.44 26.14
CA ARG A 482 7.84 -13.92 26.23
C ARG A 482 7.17 -13.97 24.87
N ARG A 483 6.05 -14.68 24.78
CA ARG A 483 5.25 -14.87 23.57
C ARG A 483 4.57 -13.60 23.07
N ASP A 484 4.27 -12.65 23.98
CA ASP A 484 3.51 -11.43 23.69
C ASP A 484 4.40 -10.28 23.19
N VAL A 485 5.71 -10.54 23.03
CA VAL A 485 6.69 -9.58 22.54
C VAL A 485 7.04 -9.84 21.08
N ALA A 486 6.91 -8.82 20.24
CA ALA A 486 7.46 -8.79 18.88
C ALA A 486 8.57 -7.75 18.79
N MET A 487 9.55 -7.96 17.92
CA MET A 487 10.70 -7.06 17.90
C MET A 487 11.30 -6.85 16.50
N SER A 488 12.00 -5.73 16.35
CA SER A 488 12.82 -5.47 15.17
C SER A 488 13.98 -4.56 15.53
N GLY A 489 15.17 -4.93 15.11
CA GLY A 489 16.39 -4.15 15.32
C GLY A 489 17.59 -4.85 14.71
N GLU A 490 18.55 -4.07 14.21
CA GLU A 490 19.86 -4.54 13.81
C GLU A 490 20.78 -4.52 15.04
N VAL A 491 21.62 -5.52 15.20
CA VAL A 491 22.57 -5.61 16.30
C VAL A 491 24.02 -5.43 15.81
N SER A 492 24.76 -4.53 16.44
CA SER A 492 26.19 -4.39 16.21
C SER A 492 27.00 -5.38 17.06
N LEU A 493 28.26 -5.64 16.69
CA LEU A 493 29.19 -6.48 17.48
C LEU A 493 29.39 -6.00 18.92
N ARG A 494 29.06 -4.75 19.24
CA ARG A 494 29.11 -4.17 20.60
C ARG A 494 27.75 -4.20 21.30
N GLY A 495 26.73 -4.82 20.71
CA GLY A 495 25.40 -4.93 21.26
C GLY A 495 24.54 -3.69 21.13
N LYS A 496 24.97 -2.67 20.38
CA LYS A 496 24.13 -1.50 20.12
C LYS A 496 23.02 -1.88 19.13
N VAL A 497 21.79 -1.50 19.44
CA VAL A 497 20.63 -1.69 18.57
C VAL A 497 20.52 -0.51 17.61
N LEU A 498 20.57 -0.82 16.30
CA LEU A 498 20.63 0.18 15.24
C LEU A 498 19.25 0.37 14.58
N GLN A 499 19.05 1.54 13.99
CA GLN A 499 17.83 1.97 13.33
C GLN A 499 17.37 0.99 12.23
N VAL A 500 16.05 0.80 12.11
CA VAL A 500 15.42 -0.03 11.07
C VAL A 500 14.39 0.76 10.27
N GLY A 501 14.13 0.32 9.04
CA GLY A 501 13.07 0.86 8.20
C GLY A 501 11.70 0.22 8.47
N GLY A 502 10.63 0.89 8.03
CA GLY A 502 9.25 0.36 8.03
C GLY A 502 8.66 0.15 9.42
N LEU A 503 9.00 0.99 10.42
CA LEU A 503 8.52 0.83 11.79
C LEU A 503 6.99 0.84 11.87
N ARG A 504 6.32 1.68 11.10
CA ARG A 504 4.85 1.74 11.04
C ARG A 504 4.24 0.43 10.58
N GLU A 505 4.72 -0.13 9.49
CA GLU A 505 4.23 -1.38 8.92
C GLU A 505 4.49 -2.55 9.87
N LYS A 506 5.64 -2.57 10.52
CA LYS A 506 6.02 -3.56 11.52
C LYS A 506 5.11 -3.50 12.74
N ALA A 507 4.83 -2.31 13.26
CA ALA A 507 3.91 -2.10 14.38
C ALA A 507 2.47 -2.54 14.03
N LEU A 508 2.00 -2.22 12.82
CA LEU A 508 0.69 -2.67 12.35
C LEU A 508 0.61 -4.20 12.21
N ALA A 509 1.69 -4.86 11.83
CA ALA A 509 1.75 -6.32 11.77
C ALA A 509 1.70 -6.95 13.17
N ALA A 510 2.51 -6.46 14.11
CA ALA A 510 2.50 -6.90 15.50
C ALA A 510 1.13 -6.73 16.13
N TYR A 511 0.51 -5.57 15.98
CA TYR A 511 -0.83 -5.30 16.49
C TYR A 511 -1.91 -6.24 15.91
N ARG A 512 -1.88 -6.49 14.59
CA ARG A 512 -2.81 -7.43 13.93
C ARG A 512 -2.66 -8.86 14.42
N ALA A 513 -1.43 -9.29 14.70
CA ALA A 513 -1.13 -10.63 15.21
C ALA A 513 -1.46 -10.78 16.71
N GLY A 514 -1.76 -9.68 17.40
CA GLY A 514 -2.19 -9.69 18.81
C GLY A 514 -1.05 -9.58 19.81
N PHE A 515 0.15 -9.18 19.38
CA PHE A 515 1.26 -8.87 20.30
C PHE A 515 0.92 -7.66 21.16
N ARG A 516 1.31 -7.71 22.44
CA ARG A 516 1.07 -6.64 23.39
C ARG A 516 2.23 -5.65 23.45
N THR A 517 3.46 -6.14 23.28
CA THR A 517 4.70 -5.36 23.40
C THR A 517 5.45 -5.39 22.08
N MET A 518 5.94 -4.23 21.65
CA MET A 518 6.85 -4.11 20.50
C MET A 518 8.17 -3.49 20.94
N VAL A 519 9.27 -4.25 20.80
CA VAL A 519 10.64 -3.80 21.05
C VAL A 519 11.25 -3.28 19.74
N PHE A 520 11.81 -2.06 19.79
CA PHE A 520 12.37 -1.39 18.60
C PHE A 520 13.54 -0.46 18.98
N PRO A 521 14.42 -0.06 18.05
CA PRO A 521 15.58 0.79 18.34
C PRO A 521 15.18 2.17 18.85
N ALA A 522 15.82 2.68 19.89
CA ALA A 522 15.58 4.03 20.43
C ALA A 522 15.77 5.13 19.37
N SER A 523 16.65 4.93 18.40
CA SER A 523 16.84 5.84 17.25
C SER A 523 15.60 5.97 16.34
N ASN A 524 14.64 5.04 16.44
CA ASN A 524 13.36 5.07 15.72
C ASN A 524 12.22 5.76 16.49
N VAL A 525 12.44 6.31 17.67
CA VAL A 525 11.41 7.04 18.44
C VAL A 525 10.79 8.18 17.62
N LYS A 526 11.57 8.84 16.78
CA LYS A 526 11.11 9.87 15.83
C LYS A 526 10.05 9.37 14.83
N ASN A 527 9.97 8.06 14.58
CA ASN A 527 9.00 7.46 13.67
C ASN A 527 7.69 7.03 14.36
N LEU A 528 7.57 7.17 15.67
CA LEU A 528 6.35 6.82 16.41
C LEU A 528 5.13 7.60 15.93
N ASP A 529 5.31 8.84 15.49
CA ASP A 529 4.21 9.67 14.97
C ASP A 529 3.60 9.15 13.66
N GLU A 530 4.26 8.23 12.98
CA GLU A 530 3.75 7.57 11.78
C GLU A 530 2.80 6.42 12.12
N ILE A 531 2.88 5.88 13.33
CA ILE A 531 2.02 4.79 13.82
C ILE A 531 0.69 5.38 14.27
N PRO A 532 -0.46 4.81 13.83
CA PRO A 532 -1.78 5.24 14.26
C PRO A 532 -1.92 5.29 15.80
N LYS A 533 -2.61 6.31 16.28
CA LYS A 533 -2.74 6.59 17.71
C LYS A 533 -3.38 5.43 18.49
N ASP A 534 -4.41 4.81 17.90
CA ASP A 534 -5.10 3.65 18.48
C ASP A 534 -4.19 2.42 18.65
N VAL A 535 -3.21 2.23 17.77
CA VAL A 535 -2.20 1.17 17.90
C VAL A 535 -1.21 1.50 19.01
N ARG A 536 -0.74 2.76 19.08
CA ARG A 536 0.19 3.21 20.13
C ARG A 536 -0.41 3.16 21.53
N GLU A 537 -1.71 3.36 21.66
CA GLU A 537 -2.43 3.32 22.94
C GLU A 537 -2.74 1.91 23.43
N ARG A 538 -2.75 0.92 22.53
CA ARG A 538 -3.11 -0.47 22.84
C ARG A 538 -1.93 -1.44 22.82
N MET A 539 -0.77 -0.99 22.42
CA MET A 539 0.45 -1.78 22.38
C MET A 539 1.57 -1.03 23.08
N GLU A 540 2.24 -1.68 23.99
CA GLU A 540 3.41 -1.16 24.67
C GLU A 540 4.57 -1.02 23.68
N MET A 541 5.05 0.20 23.49
CA MET A 541 6.13 0.53 22.56
C MET A 541 7.43 0.74 23.33
N VAL A 542 8.31 -0.27 23.34
CA VAL A 542 9.55 -0.29 24.14
C VAL A 542 10.76 0.07 23.27
N PRO A 543 11.28 1.31 23.38
CA PRO A 543 12.53 1.68 22.72
C PRO A 543 13.74 1.10 23.49
N VAL A 544 14.69 0.49 22.76
CA VAL A 544 15.90 -0.11 23.33
C VAL A 544 17.17 0.46 22.67
N GLU A 545 18.22 0.63 23.44
CA GLU A 545 19.52 1.09 22.93
C GLU A 545 20.50 -0.06 22.74
N THR A 546 20.37 -1.09 23.58
CA THR A 546 21.30 -2.23 23.61
C THR A 546 20.56 -3.57 23.55
N MET A 547 21.30 -4.59 23.19
CA MET A 547 20.78 -5.96 23.21
C MET A 547 20.51 -6.46 24.64
N ASP A 548 21.19 -5.90 25.65
CA ASP A 548 20.96 -6.23 27.06
C ASP A 548 19.56 -5.75 27.49
N ASP A 549 19.08 -4.61 26.95
CA ASP A 549 17.69 -4.13 27.17
C ASP A 549 16.69 -5.10 26.54
N VAL A 550 16.99 -5.66 25.35
CA VAL A 550 16.14 -6.65 24.71
C VAL A 550 16.00 -7.91 25.58
N PHE A 551 17.11 -8.40 26.14
CA PHE A 551 17.08 -9.55 27.05
C PHE A 551 16.25 -9.24 28.30
N ALA A 552 16.38 -8.08 28.88
CA ALA A 552 15.63 -7.67 30.07
C ALA A 552 14.11 -7.63 29.85
N VAL A 553 13.67 -7.24 28.63
CA VAL A 553 12.26 -7.14 28.28
C VAL A 553 11.65 -8.47 27.89
N ALA A 554 12.38 -9.27 27.10
CA ALA A 554 11.80 -10.41 26.39
C ALA A 554 12.21 -11.80 26.91
N LEU A 555 13.26 -11.90 27.72
CA LEU A 555 13.76 -13.15 28.26
C LEU A 555 13.34 -13.32 29.73
N HIS A 556 12.68 -14.41 30.06
CA HIS A 556 12.33 -14.69 31.46
C HIS A 556 13.57 -14.85 32.33
N ARG A 557 13.47 -14.42 33.60
CA ARG A 557 14.51 -14.70 34.60
C ARG A 557 14.60 -16.19 34.89
N ILE A 558 15.77 -16.69 35.31
CA ILE A 558 15.92 -18.09 35.75
C ILE A 558 15.11 -18.30 37.01
N ILE A 559 14.11 -19.16 36.92
CA ILE A 559 13.40 -19.67 38.10
C ILE A 559 14.24 -20.84 38.63
N VAL A 560 14.92 -20.65 39.77
CA VAL A 560 15.59 -21.75 40.45
C VAL A 560 14.49 -22.65 41.02
N PRO A 561 14.33 -23.91 40.57
CA PRO A 561 13.29 -24.76 41.08
C PRO A 561 13.55 -25.04 42.57
N GLN A 562 12.68 -24.54 43.46
CA GLN A 562 12.75 -24.88 44.88
C GLN A 562 12.33 -26.32 45.02
N ARG A 563 13.20 -27.12 45.65
CA ARG A 563 12.97 -28.53 45.93
C ARG A 563 12.04 -28.62 47.15
N VAL A 564 10.75 -28.77 46.94
CA VAL A 564 9.78 -29.02 47.99
C VAL A 564 9.41 -30.50 47.94
N ALA A 565 9.83 -31.26 48.98
CA ALA A 565 9.41 -32.63 49.25
C ALA A 565 9.53 -33.65 48.09
N GLY A 566 10.62 -33.59 47.32
CA GLY A 566 10.94 -34.65 46.33
C GLY A 566 10.30 -34.50 44.94
N ASN A 567 9.43 -33.54 44.74
CA ASN A 567 8.84 -33.20 43.45
C ASN A 567 9.28 -31.83 42.98
N TYR A 568 9.45 -31.64 41.66
CA TYR A 568 9.68 -30.33 41.06
C TYR A 568 8.34 -29.68 40.81
N VAL A 569 8.10 -28.52 41.46
CA VAL A 569 6.98 -27.63 41.15
C VAL A 569 7.55 -26.40 40.47
N LEU A 570 7.09 -26.11 39.27
CA LEU A 570 7.39 -24.89 38.57
C LEU A 570 6.35 -23.85 39.00
N GLU A 571 6.72 -22.95 39.90
CA GLU A 571 5.93 -21.74 40.18
C GLU A 571 6.44 -20.64 39.25
N PHE A 572 5.53 -20.09 38.48
CA PHE A 572 5.76 -18.88 37.70
C PHE A 572 5.35 -17.71 38.58
N GLU A 573 6.27 -16.80 38.90
CA GLU A 573 5.89 -15.50 39.42
C GLU A 573 5.36 -14.66 38.25
N ASP A 574 4.05 -14.54 38.15
CA ASP A 574 3.42 -13.53 37.33
C ASP A 574 3.57 -12.17 38.05
N ASP A 575 4.34 -11.25 37.48
CA ASP A 575 4.43 -9.86 37.91
C ASP A 575 3.14 -9.10 37.53
N ASP A 576 1.97 -9.51 38.03
CA ASP A 576 0.72 -8.76 37.92
C ASP A 576 -0.22 -9.11 39.08
N ASP A 577 0.17 -8.71 40.32
CA ASP A 577 -0.78 -8.54 41.42
C ASP A 577 -1.16 -7.06 41.54
N GLU A 578 -2.10 -6.61 40.73
CA GLU A 578 -2.99 -5.52 41.12
C GLU A 578 -4.38 -6.11 41.37
N ASP A 579 -4.69 -6.11 42.67
CA ASP A 579 -5.92 -6.49 43.33
C ASP A 579 -7.20 -6.15 42.56
N THR A 580 -7.96 -7.17 42.21
CA THR A 580 -9.42 -7.07 42.11
C THR A 580 -10.01 -8.16 43.01
N GLU A 581 -10.28 -7.80 44.28
CA GLU A 581 -11.18 -8.54 45.16
C GLU A 581 -12.55 -8.68 44.47
N VAL A 582 -12.86 -9.86 44.01
CA VAL A 582 -14.23 -10.24 43.65
C VAL A 582 -14.86 -10.84 44.90
N GLU A 583 -15.74 -10.08 45.57
CA GLU A 583 -16.65 -10.62 46.59
C GLU A 583 -17.43 -11.81 46.02
N GLU A 584 -17.08 -13.04 46.43
CA GLU A 584 -17.92 -14.19 46.33
C GLU A 584 -19.07 -14.08 47.32
N THR A 585 -20.25 -13.70 46.84
CA THR A 585 -21.50 -13.95 47.58
C THR A 585 -21.84 -15.41 47.56
N GLN A 586 -21.63 -16.09 48.69
CA GLN A 586 -22.11 -17.43 48.96
C GLN A 586 -23.64 -17.45 49.03
N GLU A 587 -24.31 -18.03 48.03
CA GLU A 587 -25.70 -18.44 48.16
C GLU A 587 -25.74 -19.88 48.71
N GLU A 588 -26.22 -20.01 49.94
CA GLU A 588 -26.58 -21.31 50.58
C GLU A 588 -27.74 -22.01 49.85
N PRO A 589 -27.71 -23.34 49.66
CA PRO A 589 -28.83 -24.07 49.09
C PRO A 589 -29.97 -24.24 50.10
N ARG A 590 -31.11 -23.65 49.82
CA ARG A 590 -32.37 -23.92 50.57
C ARG A 590 -32.88 -25.33 50.32
N ALA A 591 -32.98 -26.10 51.41
CA ALA A 591 -33.57 -27.40 51.47
C ALA A 591 -35.06 -27.38 51.04
N ALA A 592 -35.41 -28.31 50.16
CA ALA A 592 -36.77 -28.60 49.80
C ALA A 592 -37.46 -29.33 50.96
N ARG A 593 -38.55 -28.75 51.53
CA ARG A 593 -39.53 -29.45 52.34
C ARG A 593 -40.67 -29.87 51.41
N GLY A 594 -40.93 -31.19 51.39
CA GLY A 594 -42.13 -31.74 50.81
C GLY A 594 -43.37 -31.40 51.60
N VAL A 595 -44.49 -31.31 50.89
CA VAL A 595 -45.85 -31.46 51.48
C VAL A 595 -46.64 -32.34 50.54
N ASP A 596 -47.19 -33.40 51.15
CA ASP A 596 -48.21 -34.28 50.61
C ASP A 596 -49.49 -33.46 50.30
N GLU A 597 -50.14 -33.75 49.21
CA GLU A 597 -51.47 -34.22 48.94
C GLU A 597 -51.77 -34.21 47.41
#